data_2f763da8ae70564667f765a490b533bf
#
_entry.id   2f763da8ae70564667f765a490b533bf
#
_cell.length_a   1.000
_cell.length_b   1.000
_cell.length_c   1.000
_cell.angle_alpha   90.00
_cell.angle_beta   90.00
_cell.angle_gamma   90.00
#
_symmetry.space_group_name_H-M   'P 1'
#
loop_
_entity.id
_entity.type
_entity.pdbx_description
1 polymer ?
#
loop_
_entity_poly.entity_id
_entity_poly.type
_entity_poly.pdbx_seq_one_letter_code
_entity_poly.pdbx_strand_id
1 'polypeptide(L)'
;MLNYGKYIDESVIDSFEQETGITIKYEEYEEPEEMYTKYKSGAIDYDVICTSDYIIEKLISEGEVNKIDYSSMPNYQNVNQDIIDMSASFDPTHEYTVPYFYGTLGILYNKKMADASDLNTWDCLWNGKYKDNMIMINSVRDAFTPALRTLGYSINETDTAKLDEAFDILNKQSSDVLAYYVDETCDEMVAENAAIAVCYSGEAAAAMAENDNLDYIVPKEGSNLWIDSWFIPKTCKNKEGAQEFLNYICSDEPAQLNFEYVYYASPIQSVIENQDAETKENEAINPPSDMLKNCEVYRALNDDDATLYNTLWQRLKSD
;
A
#
# COMPACT_ATOMS: atom_id res chain seq x y z
N MET A 1 -19.04 2.19 8.89
CA MET A 1 -17.87 2.25 7.99
C MET A 1 -16.61 1.97 8.81
N LEU A 2 -15.66 1.23 8.25
CA LEU A 2 -14.37 0.92 8.88
C LEU A 2 -13.24 1.20 7.88
N ASN A 3 -12.20 1.94 8.29
CA ASN A 3 -11.09 2.35 7.45
C ASN A 3 -9.80 2.42 8.25
N TYR A 4 -8.67 2.60 7.58
CA TYR A 4 -7.41 2.96 8.24
C TYR A 4 -7.52 4.33 8.94
N GLY A 5 -6.73 4.54 9.98
CA GLY A 5 -6.59 5.84 10.62
C GLY A 5 -6.02 6.90 9.67
N LYS A 6 -6.61 8.09 9.66
CA LYS A 6 -6.18 9.23 8.80
C LYS A 6 -6.15 8.92 7.30
N TYR A 7 -7.07 8.11 6.81
CA TYR A 7 -7.08 7.61 5.44
C TYR A 7 -8.29 8.09 4.61
N ILE A 8 -9.02 9.06 5.12
CA ILE A 8 -10.10 9.78 4.45
C ILE A 8 -10.18 11.19 5.01
N ASP A 9 -10.40 12.20 4.17
CA ASP A 9 -10.71 13.55 4.62
C ASP A 9 -12.13 13.56 5.23
N GLU A 10 -12.27 13.97 6.49
CA GLU A 10 -13.55 13.99 7.19
C GLU A 10 -14.60 14.88 6.49
N SER A 11 -14.15 15.92 5.75
CA SER A 11 -15.06 16.77 4.96
C SER A 11 -15.79 15.99 3.86
N VAL A 12 -15.20 14.91 3.35
CA VAL A 12 -15.83 13.98 2.37
C VAL A 12 -16.98 13.24 3.02
N ILE A 13 -16.84 12.82 4.30
CA ILE A 13 -17.91 12.20 5.07
C ILE A 13 -19.04 13.19 5.31
N ASP A 14 -18.70 14.39 5.77
CA ASP A 14 -19.68 15.45 6.05
C ASP A 14 -20.49 15.82 4.80
N SER A 15 -19.81 15.95 3.65
CA SER A 15 -20.46 16.26 2.36
C SER A 15 -21.38 15.15 1.90
N PHE A 16 -20.93 13.88 2.01
CA PHE A 16 -21.77 12.72 1.71
C PHE A 16 -23.05 12.71 2.55
N GLU A 17 -22.94 12.96 3.87
CA GLU A 17 -24.08 13.00 4.78
C GLU A 17 -25.07 14.14 4.40
N GLN A 18 -24.53 15.30 4.04
CA GLN A 18 -25.34 16.46 3.63
C GLN A 18 -26.09 16.22 2.31
N GLU A 19 -25.44 15.59 1.33
CA GLU A 19 -26.01 15.35 0.01
C GLU A 19 -27.03 14.23 0.00
N THR A 20 -26.77 13.15 0.75
CA THR A 20 -27.58 11.94 0.69
C THR A 20 -28.56 11.79 1.85
N GLY A 21 -28.30 12.48 2.97
CA GLY A 21 -29.04 12.28 4.23
C GLY A 21 -28.70 10.95 4.94
N ILE A 22 -27.68 10.23 4.46
CA ILE A 22 -27.22 8.98 5.07
C ILE A 22 -26.13 9.29 6.08
N THR A 23 -26.34 8.93 7.35
CA THR A 23 -25.33 9.16 8.40
C THR A 23 -24.31 8.04 8.45
N ILE A 24 -23.02 8.40 8.49
CA ILE A 24 -21.90 7.49 8.59
C ILE A 24 -21.42 7.39 10.03
N LYS A 25 -21.38 6.17 10.56
CA LYS A 25 -20.63 5.86 11.79
C LYS A 25 -19.25 5.40 11.38
N TYR A 26 -18.26 6.28 11.53
CA TYR A 26 -16.89 6.05 11.12
C TYR A 26 -16.10 5.44 12.28
N GLU A 27 -15.35 4.38 11.99
CA GLU A 27 -14.38 3.76 12.87
C GLU A 27 -13.06 3.53 12.14
N GLU A 28 -11.97 3.56 12.89
CA GLU A 28 -10.62 3.37 12.40
C GLU A 28 -9.96 2.12 12.96
N TYR A 29 -8.93 1.66 12.26
CA TYR A 29 -8.01 0.62 12.68
C TYR A 29 -6.58 0.97 12.20
N GLU A 30 -5.55 0.33 12.78
CA GLU A 30 -4.15 0.61 12.41
C GLU A 30 -3.62 -0.40 11.40
N GLU A 31 -3.81 -1.71 11.64
CA GLU A 31 -3.23 -2.78 10.84
C GLU A 31 -4.31 -3.64 10.16
N PRO A 32 -4.08 -4.14 8.92
CA PRO A 32 -5.06 -4.97 8.20
C PRO A 32 -5.49 -6.22 8.98
N GLU A 33 -4.60 -6.82 9.76
CA GLU A 33 -4.88 -7.97 10.62
C GLU A 33 -5.80 -7.60 11.81
N GLU A 34 -5.65 -6.38 12.34
CA GLU A 34 -6.56 -5.83 13.34
C GLU A 34 -7.96 -5.68 12.75
N MET A 35 -8.05 -5.09 11.55
CA MET A 35 -9.33 -4.97 10.81
C MET A 35 -9.98 -6.33 10.64
N TYR A 36 -9.25 -7.33 10.16
CA TYR A 36 -9.76 -8.68 9.97
C TYR A 36 -10.28 -9.28 11.26
N THR A 37 -9.52 -9.16 12.37
CA THR A 37 -9.91 -9.65 13.69
C THR A 37 -11.16 -8.93 14.20
N LYS A 38 -11.22 -7.60 14.05
CA LYS A 38 -12.35 -6.75 14.46
C LYS A 38 -13.61 -7.13 13.68
N TYR A 39 -13.51 -7.30 12.35
CA TYR A 39 -14.60 -7.76 11.51
C TYR A 39 -15.08 -9.18 11.89
N LYS A 40 -14.17 -10.15 12.00
CA LYS A 40 -14.50 -11.56 12.32
C LYS A 40 -15.03 -11.75 13.75
N SER A 41 -14.80 -10.81 14.65
CA SER A 41 -15.40 -10.85 16.00
C SER A 41 -16.93 -10.79 15.96
N GLY A 42 -17.52 -10.20 14.90
CA GLY A 42 -18.96 -10.03 14.75
C GLY A 42 -19.58 -9.07 15.76
N ALA A 43 -18.78 -8.26 16.46
CA ALA A 43 -19.27 -7.32 17.47
C ALA A 43 -20.03 -6.15 16.83
N ILE A 44 -19.65 -5.77 15.60
CA ILE A 44 -20.23 -4.66 14.84
C ILE A 44 -20.51 -5.15 13.42
N ASP A 45 -21.69 -4.81 12.90
CA ASP A 45 -22.06 -4.99 11.50
C ASP A 45 -21.60 -3.75 10.70
N TYR A 46 -20.54 -3.87 9.92
CA TYR A 46 -20.08 -2.82 9.02
C TYR A 46 -20.79 -2.90 7.68
N ASP A 47 -21.04 -1.74 7.04
CA ASP A 47 -21.67 -1.65 5.72
C ASP A 47 -20.63 -1.49 4.60
N VAL A 48 -19.52 -0.76 4.86
CA VAL A 48 -18.36 -0.66 3.96
C VAL A 48 -17.08 -0.74 4.78
N ILE A 49 -16.07 -1.37 4.21
CA ILE A 49 -14.72 -1.51 4.79
C ILE A 49 -13.70 -1.20 3.70
N CYS A 50 -12.66 -0.42 4.02
CA CYS A 50 -11.46 -0.27 3.21
C CYS A 50 -10.34 -1.09 3.85
N THR A 51 -9.59 -1.85 3.04
CA THR A 51 -8.40 -2.59 3.52
C THR A 51 -7.51 -3.01 2.36
N SER A 52 -6.38 -3.65 2.66
CA SER A 52 -5.41 -4.10 1.68
C SER A 52 -5.85 -5.34 0.90
N ASP A 53 -5.26 -5.48 -0.26
CA ASP A 53 -5.48 -6.49 -1.28
C ASP A 53 -5.49 -7.94 -0.76
N TYR A 54 -4.46 -8.37 -0.01
CA TYR A 54 -4.35 -9.75 0.48
C TYR A 54 -5.41 -10.10 1.53
N ILE A 55 -5.88 -9.15 2.34
CA ILE A 55 -6.99 -9.37 3.27
C ILE A 55 -8.31 -9.47 2.51
N ILE A 56 -8.50 -8.63 1.48
CA ILE A 56 -9.68 -8.72 0.61
C ILE A 56 -9.71 -10.08 -0.10
N GLU A 57 -8.58 -10.54 -0.65
CA GLU A 57 -8.47 -11.88 -1.24
C GLU A 57 -8.92 -12.97 -0.27
N LYS A 58 -8.43 -12.92 0.97
CA LYS A 58 -8.82 -13.85 2.02
C LYS A 58 -10.32 -13.81 2.30
N LEU A 59 -10.89 -12.62 2.46
CA LEU A 59 -12.32 -12.44 2.72
C LEU A 59 -13.20 -12.90 1.55
N ILE A 60 -12.78 -12.67 0.30
CA ILE A 60 -13.47 -13.19 -0.89
C ILE A 60 -13.46 -14.73 -0.88
N SER A 61 -12.30 -15.34 -0.60
CA SER A 61 -12.18 -16.80 -0.53
C SER A 61 -13.03 -17.43 0.56
N GLU A 62 -13.23 -16.73 1.67
CA GLU A 62 -14.10 -17.12 2.78
C GLU A 62 -15.60 -16.85 2.50
N GLY A 63 -15.93 -16.17 1.40
CA GLY A 63 -17.30 -15.79 1.05
C GLY A 63 -17.87 -14.66 1.93
N GLU A 64 -17.01 -13.85 2.53
CA GLU A 64 -17.35 -12.78 3.47
C GLU A 64 -17.60 -11.42 2.79
N VAL A 65 -17.56 -11.36 1.45
CA VAL A 65 -17.75 -10.15 0.66
C VAL A 65 -19.02 -10.25 -0.20
N ASN A 66 -19.78 -9.17 -0.30
CA ASN A 66 -20.92 -9.06 -1.23
C ASN A 66 -20.46 -8.54 -2.59
N LYS A 67 -21.10 -8.99 -3.65
CA LYS A 67 -20.90 -8.40 -4.98
C LYS A 67 -21.44 -6.97 -5.01
N ILE A 68 -20.72 -6.13 -5.74
CA ILE A 68 -21.06 -4.73 -6.02
C ILE A 68 -21.84 -4.66 -7.33
N ASP A 69 -22.92 -3.86 -7.38
CA ASP A 69 -23.65 -3.57 -8.60
C ASP A 69 -23.07 -2.29 -9.25
N TYR A 70 -22.02 -2.47 -10.05
CA TYR A 70 -21.38 -1.34 -10.76
C TYR A 70 -22.30 -0.64 -11.76
N SER A 71 -23.42 -1.27 -12.19
CA SER A 71 -24.37 -0.64 -13.08
C SER A 71 -25.13 0.52 -12.42
N SER A 72 -25.19 0.53 -11.09
CA SER A 72 -25.75 1.59 -10.27
C SER A 72 -24.72 2.65 -9.82
N MET A 73 -23.45 2.52 -10.26
CA MET A 73 -22.35 3.39 -9.87
C MET A 73 -21.77 4.14 -11.10
N PRO A 74 -22.43 5.20 -11.59
CA PRO A 74 -21.95 5.91 -12.77
C PRO A 74 -20.55 6.51 -12.61
N ASN A 75 -20.13 6.86 -11.38
CA ASN A 75 -18.81 7.43 -11.13
C ASN A 75 -17.69 6.38 -11.14
N TYR A 76 -18.00 5.07 -11.09
CA TYR A 76 -16.99 4.03 -11.20
C TYR A 76 -16.21 4.07 -12.54
N GLN A 77 -16.80 4.64 -13.59
CA GLN A 77 -16.10 4.90 -14.86
C GLN A 77 -14.89 5.84 -14.73
N ASN A 78 -14.79 6.60 -13.65
CA ASN A 78 -13.66 7.50 -13.38
C ASN A 78 -12.41 6.75 -12.86
N VAL A 79 -12.58 5.48 -12.43
CA VAL A 79 -11.47 4.64 -11.97
C VAL A 79 -10.64 4.20 -13.17
N ASN A 80 -9.33 4.37 -13.06
CA ASN A 80 -8.37 3.99 -14.09
C ASN A 80 -8.42 2.47 -14.37
N GLN A 81 -8.57 2.11 -15.64
CA GLN A 81 -8.71 0.72 -16.07
C GLN A 81 -7.47 -0.13 -15.74
N ASP A 82 -6.26 0.44 -15.82
CA ASP A 82 -5.04 -0.30 -15.48
C ASP A 82 -5.03 -0.75 -14.01
N ILE A 83 -5.56 0.08 -13.09
CA ILE A 83 -5.65 -0.28 -11.67
C ILE A 83 -6.75 -1.32 -11.44
N ILE A 84 -7.88 -1.21 -12.16
CA ILE A 84 -8.91 -2.26 -12.14
C ILE A 84 -8.32 -3.59 -12.61
N ASP A 85 -7.57 -3.58 -13.72
CA ASP A 85 -6.97 -4.80 -14.28
C ASP A 85 -5.92 -5.41 -13.32
N MET A 86 -5.14 -4.58 -12.62
CA MET A 86 -4.18 -5.03 -11.60
C MET A 86 -4.88 -5.64 -10.38
N SER A 87 -6.08 -5.16 -10.02
CA SER A 87 -6.89 -5.71 -8.94
C SER A 87 -7.35 -7.15 -9.19
N ALA A 88 -7.26 -7.65 -10.44
CA ALA A 88 -7.54 -9.05 -10.76
C ALA A 88 -6.67 -10.05 -9.99
N SER A 89 -5.54 -9.60 -9.45
CA SER A 89 -4.68 -10.43 -8.59
C SER A 89 -5.40 -10.90 -7.32
N PHE A 90 -6.26 -10.08 -6.72
CA PHE A 90 -7.01 -10.39 -5.49
C PHE A 90 -8.54 -10.42 -5.68
N ASP A 91 -9.08 -9.76 -6.71
CA ASP A 91 -10.49 -9.82 -7.15
C ASP A 91 -10.56 -10.25 -8.63
N PRO A 92 -10.33 -11.55 -8.94
CA PRO A 92 -10.19 -12.03 -10.32
C PRO A 92 -11.45 -11.91 -11.17
N THR A 93 -12.58 -11.62 -10.56
CA THR A 93 -13.86 -11.42 -11.26
C THR A 93 -14.24 -9.95 -11.40
N HIS A 94 -13.51 -9.04 -10.75
CA HIS A 94 -13.85 -7.62 -10.65
C HIS A 94 -15.28 -7.37 -10.18
N GLU A 95 -15.74 -8.15 -9.21
CA GLU A 95 -17.12 -8.08 -8.74
C GLU A 95 -17.25 -7.55 -7.30
N TYR A 96 -16.13 -7.35 -6.58
CA TYR A 96 -16.15 -7.20 -5.13
C TYR A 96 -15.54 -5.91 -4.61
N THR A 97 -14.72 -5.20 -5.42
CA THR A 97 -13.86 -4.13 -4.90
C THR A 97 -13.95 -2.83 -5.70
N VAL A 98 -13.77 -1.72 -5.00
CA VAL A 98 -13.54 -0.39 -5.59
C VAL A 98 -12.16 0.08 -5.16
N PRO A 99 -11.16 0.16 -6.05
CA PRO A 99 -9.84 0.68 -5.74
C PRO A 99 -9.92 2.09 -5.16
N TYR A 100 -9.13 2.35 -4.11
CA TYR A 100 -9.18 3.61 -3.38
C TYR A 100 -7.87 4.39 -3.48
N PHE A 101 -6.78 3.77 -3.03
CA PHE A 101 -5.42 4.24 -3.21
C PHE A 101 -4.51 3.08 -3.59
N TYR A 102 -3.37 3.38 -4.19
CA TYR A 102 -2.34 2.39 -4.48
C TYR A 102 -0.96 3.01 -4.36
N GLY A 103 0.05 2.17 -4.29
CA GLY A 103 1.43 2.63 -4.21
C GLY A 103 2.41 1.49 -4.29
N THR A 104 3.68 1.83 -4.16
CA THR A 104 4.79 0.88 -4.25
C THR A 104 5.65 0.92 -3.00
N LEU A 105 6.38 -0.16 -2.76
CA LEU A 105 7.53 -0.16 -1.89
C LEU A 105 8.76 0.19 -2.73
N GLY A 106 9.61 1.10 -2.25
CA GLY A 106 10.81 1.51 -2.98
C GLY A 106 11.89 2.08 -2.06
N ILE A 107 12.77 2.85 -2.65
CA ILE A 107 13.90 3.48 -1.96
C ILE A 107 13.74 4.99 -2.02
N LEU A 108 13.48 5.60 -0.86
CA LEU A 108 13.62 7.03 -0.63
C LEU A 108 15.09 7.33 -0.40
N TYR A 109 15.67 8.32 -1.08
CA TYR A 109 17.09 8.61 -0.97
C TYR A 109 17.39 10.10 -0.92
N ASN A 110 18.48 10.46 -0.23
CA ASN A 110 18.99 11.82 -0.18
C ASN A 110 20.00 12.05 -1.32
N LYS A 111 19.66 12.92 -2.26
CA LYS A 111 20.47 13.29 -3.46
C LYS A 111 21.87 13.83 -3.13
N LYS A 112 22.11 14.28 -1.89
CA LYS A 112 23.45 14.71 -1.42
C LYS A 112 24.32 13.53 -0.99
N MET A 113 23.73 12.39 -0.63
CA MET A 113 24.40 11.24 -0.03
C MET A 113 24.40 10.00 -0.93
N ALA A 114 23.43 9.90 -1.85
CA ALA A 114 23.25 8.79 -2.77
C ALA A 114 23.00 9.28 -4.20
N ASP A 115 23.44 8.50 -5.18
CA ASP A 115 23.20 8.73 -6.59
C ASP A 115 22.15 7.74 -7.09
N ALA A 116 21.13 8.22 -7.81
CA ALA A 116 20.06 7.39 -8.38
C ALA A 116 20.60 6.21 -9.21
N SER A 117 21.73 6.40 -9.91
CA SER A 117 22.35 5.35 -10.73
C SER A 117 22.82 4.13 -9.93
N ASP A 118 23.09 4.30 -8.63
CA ASP A 118 23.47 3.21 -7.71
C ASP A 118 22.26 2.45 -7.16
N LEU A 119 21.05 3.04 -7.26
CA LEU A 119 19.81 2.56 -6.64
C LEU A 119 18.89 1.84 -7.62
N ASN A 120 19.30 1.67 -8.88
CA ASN A 120 18.50 1.03 -9.92
C ASN A 120 18.24 -0.47 -9.68
N THR A 121 18.87 -1.07 -8.69
CA THR A 121 18.73 -2.47 -8.28
C THR A 121 18.68 -2.58 -6.78
N TRP A 122 17.99 -3.60 -6.26
CA TRP A 122 17.99 -3.89 -4.82
C TRP A 122 19.39 -4.28 -4.28
N ASP A 123 20.37 -4.56 -5.16
CA ASP A 123 21.76 -4.84 -4.75
C ASP A 123 22.40 -3.70 -3.95
N CYS A 124 21.91 -2.47 -4.08
CA CYS A 124 22.37 -1.32 -3.30
C CYS A 124 22.24 -1.54 -1.79
N LEU A 125 21.28 -2.36 -1.36
CA LEU A 125 21.05 -2.69 0.07
C LEU A 125 22.08 -3.69 0.63
N TRP A 126 22.76 -4.45 -0.24
CA TRP A 126 23.62 -5.59 0.15
C TRP A 126 25.12 -5.37 -0.09
N ASN A 127 25.49 -4.33 -0.84
CA ASN A 127 26.87 -4.10 -1.28
C ASN A 127 27.74 -3.36 -0.26
N GLY A 128 27.19 -2.98 0.90
CA GLY A 128 27.89 -2.29 1.98
C GLY A 128 28.17 -0.79 1.75
N LYS A 129 27.71 -0.23 0.60
CA LYS A 129 27.94 1.19 0.27
C LYS A 129 27.27 2.14 1.27
N TYR A 130 26.08 1.77 1.74
CA TYR A 130 25.25 2.57 2.63
C TYR A 130 25.26 2.05 4.08
N LYS A 131 26.32 1.33 4.46
CA LYS A 131 26.49 0.84 5.83
C LYS A 131 26.33 1.97 6.86
N ASP A 132 25.55 1.73 7.92
CA ASP A 132 25.23 2.67 8.99
C ASP A 132 24.52 3.96 8.51
N ASN A 133 24.03 3.97 7.25
CA ASN A 133 23.33 5.08 6.60
C ASN A 133 22.05 4.64 5.85
N MET A 134 21.52 3.49 6.22
CA MET A 134 20.37 2.86 5.57
C MET A 134 19.29 2.55 6.61
N ILE A 135 18.06 2.95 6.33
CA ILE A 135 16.86 2.58 7.08
C ILE A 135 16.14 1.47 6.32
N MET A 136 15.77 0.41 7.02
CA MET A 136 14.94 -0.67 6.48
C MET A 136 13.53 -0.58 7.05
N ILE A 137 12.56 -1.01 6.26
CA ILE A 137 11.17 -1.04 6.69
C ILE A 137 10.94 -2.11 7.77
N ASN A 138 10.23 -1.75 8.83
CA ASN A 138 9.88 -2.63 9.94
C ASN A 138 8.56 -3.38 9.69
N SER A 139 8.47 -4.05 8.55
CA SER A 139 7.33 -4.87 8.15
C SER A 139 7.86 -6.20 7.61
N VAL A 140 7.25 -7.30 8.01
CA VAL A 140 7.75 -8.65 7.74
C VAL A 140 7.90 -8.89 6.24
N ARG A 141 6.81 -8.83 5.49
CA ARG A 141 6.82 -9.15 4.05
C ARG A 141 7.57 -8.10 3.25
N ASP A 142 7.43 -6.82 3.62
CA ASP A 142 8.08 -5.72 2.91
C ASP A 142 9.60 -5.74 3.08
N ALA A 143 10.11 -6.15 4.25
CA ALA A 143 11.54 -6.34 4.44
C ALA A 143 12.11 -7.51 3.61
N PHE A 144 11.33 -8.59 3.40
CA PHE A 144 11.72 -9.71 2.55
C PHE A 144 11.64 -9.39 1.06
N THR A 145 10.77 -8.46 0.64
CA THR A 145 10.56 -8.12 -0.78
C THR A 145 11.85 -7.77 -1.52
N PRO A 146 12.73 -6.86 -1.05
CA PRO A 146 14.00 -6.56 -1.71
C PRO A 146 14.90 -7.79 -1.88
N ALA A 147 15.00 -8.63 -0.85
CA ALA A 147 15.84 -9.82 -0.89
C ALA A 147 15.31 -10.87 -1.88
N LEU A 148 14.00 -11.11 -1.88
CA LEU A 148 13.35 -12.01 -2.83
C LEU A 148 13.53 -11.52 -4.28
N ARG A 149 13.34 -10.22 -4.52
CA ARG A 149 13.50 -9.64 -5.86
C ARG A 149 14.94 -9.67 -6.34
N THR A 150 15.92 -9.46 -5.46
CA THR A 150 17.35 -9.65 -5.77
C THR A 150 17.65 -11.07 -6.24
N LEU A 151 17.03 -12.07 -5.63
CA LEU A 151 17.18 -13.48 -5.99
C LEU A 151 16.36 -13.89 -7.23
N GLY A 152 15.53 -12.98 -7.77
CA GLY A 152 14.64 -13.25 -8.90
C GLY A 152 13.41 -14.10 -8.50
N TYR A 153 13.06 -14.12 -7.21
CA TYR A 153 11.88 -14.80 -6.69
C TYR A 153 10.67 -13.88 -6.64
N SER A 154 9.46 -14.47 -6.60
CA SER A 154 8.22 -13.76 -6.34
C SER A 154 8.21 -13.19 -4.91
N ILE A 155 7.58 -12.03 -4.70
CA ILE A 155 7.31 -11.49 -3.35
C ILE A 155 6.29 -12.35 -2.59
N ASN A 156 5.65 -13.29 -3.28
CA ASN A 156 4.69 -14.26 -2.75
C ASN A 156 5.31 -15.66 -2.59
N GLU A 157 6.64 -15.75 -2.50
CA GLU A 157 7.35 -17.01 -2.35
C GLU A 157 6.98 -17.72 -1.04
N THR A 158 6.77 -19.03 -1.08
CA THR A 158 6.43 -19.87 0.08
C THR A 158 7.34 -21.08 0.22
N ASP A 159 8.27 -21.30 -0.72
CA ASP A 159 9.28 -22.35 -0.60
C ASP A 159 10.27 -22.02 0.52
N THR A 160 10.35 -22.88 1.53
CA THR A 160 11.19 -22.66 2.71
C THR A 160 12.67 -22.44 2.35
N ALA A 161 13.21 -23.18 1.36
CA ALA A 161 14.62 -23.05 1.00
C ALA A 161 14.92 -21.69 0.36
N LYS A 162 14.00 -21.17 -0.46
CA LYS A 162 14.13 -19.83 -1.06
C LYS A 162 13.95 -18.71 -0.03
N LEU A 163 13.06 -18.90 0.93
CA LEU A 163 12.89 -17.97 2.05
C LEU A 163 14.12 -17.97 2.96
N ASP A 164 14.77 -19.11 3.18
CA ASP A 164 16.04 -19.19 3.90
C ASP A 164 17.17 -18.45 3.13
N GLU A 165 17.21 -18.54 1.79
CA GLU A 165 18.17 -17.78 0.97
C GLU A 165 17.94 -16.25 1.11
N ALA A 166 16.68 -15.80 1.07
CA ALA A 166 16.32 -14.39 1.29
C ALA A 166 16.67 -13.94 2.72
N PHE A 167 16.40 -14.78 3.72
CA PHE A 167 16.78 -14.53 5.12
C PHE A 167 18.30 -14.37 5.27
N ASP A 168 19.10 -15.21 4.62
CA ASP A 168 20.56 -15.15 4.68
C ASP A 168 21.10 -13.81 4.14
N ILE A 169 20.46 -13.23 3.12
CA ILE A 169 20.80 -11.89 2.62
C ILE A 169 20.47 -10.84 3.67
N LEU A 170 19.26 -10.84 4.21
CA LEU A 170 18.81 -9.91 5.25
C LEU A 170 19.66 -10.00 6.51
N ASN A 171 19.99 -11.20 6.94
CA ASN A 171 20.80 -11.44 8.15
C ASN A 171 22.23 -10.91 7.99
N LYS A 172 22.83 -11.04 6.81
CA LYS A 172 24.14 -10.44 6.54
C LYS A 172 24.12 -8.92 6.54
N GLN A 173 23.01 -8.33 6.07
CA GLN A 173 22.83 -6.89 6.01
C GLN A 173 22.49 -6.29 7.37
N SER A 174 21.89 -7.04 8.29
CA SER A 174 21.32 -6.50 9.55
C SER A 174 22.32 -5.64 10.33
N SER A 175 23.61 -6.02 10.30
CA SER A 175 24.69 -5.23 10.93
C SER A 175 25.05 -3.92 10.21
N ASP A 176 24.53 -3.70 9.02
CA ASP A 176 24.78 -2.49 8.21
C ASP A 176 23.57 -1.53 8.24
N VAL A 177 22.44 -1.95 8.82
CA VAL A 177 21.21 -1.18 8.96
C VAL A 177 21.32 -0.21 10.13
N LEU A 178 21.03 1.08 9.87
CA LEU A 178 20.96 2.11 10.91
C LEU A 178 19.79 1.87 11.84
N ALA A 179 18.61 1.63 11.27
CA ALA A 179 17.36 1.40 12.01
C ALA A 179 16.32 0.66 11.14
N TYR A 180 15.32 0.09 11.83
CA TYR A 180 14.11 -0.46 11.23
C TYR A 180 12.92 0.39 11.67
N TYR A 181 12.32 1.14 10.74
CA TYR A 181 11.21 2.06 11.00
C TYR A 181 10.03 1.81 10.05
N VAL A 182 8.87 2.34 10.40
CA VAL A 182 7.73 2.59 9.52
C VAL A 182 7.45 4.09 9.59
N ASP A 183 6.69 4.55 10.54
CA ASP A 183 6.23 5.94 10.66
C ASP A 183 7.36 6.95 10.84
N GLU A 184 8.44 6.57 11.53
CA GLU A 184 9.60 7.45 11.79
C GLU A 184 10.47 7.67 10.56
N THR A 185 10.32 6.86 9.50
CA THR A 185 11.16 6.92 8.30
C THR A 185 11.10 8.29 7.63
N CYS A 186 9.90 8.88 7.53
CA CYS A 186 9.70 10.21 6.96
C CYS A 186 10.52 11.27 7.71
N ASP A 187 10.36 11.37 9.03
CA ASP A 187 11.04 12.37 9.86
C ASP A 187 12.57 12.22 9.79
N GLU A 188 13.08 10.98 9.83
CA GLU A 188 14.53 10.71 9.77
C GLU A 188 15.12 11.10 8.40
N MET A 189 14.41 10.83 7.31
CA MET A 189 14.86 11.21 5.97
C MET A 189 14.77 12.72 5.73
N VAL A 190 13.71 13.38 6.19
CA VAL A 190 13.57 14.85 6.15
C VAL A 190 14.70 15.53 6.93
N ALA A 191 15.09 14.97 8.08
CA ALA A 191 16.22 15.44 8.89
C ALA A 191 17.61 15.11 8.30
N GLU A 192 17.68 14.41 7.16
CA GLU A 192 18.91 13.96 6.48
C GLU A 192 19.78 13.03 7.35
N ASN A 193 19.16 12.23 8.22
CA ASN A 193 19.86 11.30 9.12
C ASN A 193 20.27 9.99 8.45
N ALA A 194 19.78 9.68 7.25
CA ALA A 194 20.17 8.54 6.45
C ALA A 194 20.33 8.87 4.96
N ALA A 195 21.12 8.08 4.26
CA ALA A 195 21.33 8.22 2.83
C ALA A 195 20.19 7.62 2.02
N ILE A 196 19.68 6.46 2.46
CA ILE A 196 18.61 5.71 1.81
C ILE A 196 17.67 5.11 2.85
N ALA A 197 16.41 4.94 2.47
CA ALA A 197 15.40 4.24 3.26
C ALA A 197 14.49 3.40 2.38
N VAL A 198 14.19 2.17 2.79
CA VAL A 198 13.13 1.37 2.18
C VAL A 198 11.81 1.76 2.84
N CYS A 199 10.87 2.32 2.08
CA CYS A 199 9.58 2.80 2.58
C CYS A 199 8.50 2.74 1.49
N TYR A 200 7.25 2.99 1.89
CA TYR A 200 6.15 3.12 0.95
C TYR A 200 6.19 4.47 0.21
N SER A 201 5.67 4.46 -1.01
CA SER A 201 5.71 5.62 -1.90
C SER A 201 4.98 6.86 -1.36
N GLY A 202 3.90 6.70 -0.58
CA GLY A 202 3.21 7.84 0.02
C GLY A 202 4.03 8.54 1.11
N GLU A 203 4.71 7.77 1.96
CA GLU A 203 5.65 8.31 2.95
C GLU A 203 6.83 9.02 2.26
N ALA A 204 7.31 8.43 1.15
CA ALA A 204 8.34 9.07 0.35
C ALA A 204 7.84 10.40 -0.25
N ALA A 205 6.61 10.44 -0.79
CA ALA A 205 6.02 11.65 -1.33
C ALA A 205 5.86 12.75 -0.26
N ALA A 206 5.42 12.38 0.94
CA ALA A 206 5.31 13.31 2.07
C ALA A 206 6.69 13.88 2.46
N ALA A 207 7.70 13.03 2.59
CA ALA A 207 9.07 13.46 2.90
C ALA A 207 9.67 14.36 1.81
N MET A 208 9.43 14.05 0.53
CA MET A 208 9.88 14.86 -0.61
C MET A 208 9.21 16.24 -0.64
N ALA A 209 7.96 16.36 -0.18
CA ALA A 209 7.27 17.64 -0.05
C ALA A 209 7.91 18.54 1.04
N GLU A 210 8.58 17.98 2.04
CA GLU A 210 9.25 18.70 3.10
C GLU A 210 10.73 18.97 2.83
N ASN A 211 11.39 18.15 2.00
CA ASN A 211 12.83 18.29 1.72
C ASN A 211 13.15 17.99 0.25
N ASP A 212 13.44 19.03 -0.52
CA ASP A 212 13.81 18.99 -1.95
C ASP A 212 15.06 18.16 -2.26
N ASN A 213 15.85 17.76 -1.26
CA ASN A 213 17.02 16.90 -1.46
C ASN A 213 16.65 15.42 -1.52
N LEU A 214 15.41 15.08 -1.21
CA LEU A 214 14.92 13.71 -1.28
C LEU A 214 14.39 13.39 -2.68
N ASP A 215 14.42 12.11 -3.01
CA ASP A 215 13.82 11.57 -4.22
C ASP A 215 13.55 10.08 -4.03
N TYR A 216 12.72 9.48 -4.88
CA TYR A 216 12.23 8.12 -4.73
C TYR A 216 12.45 7.30 -5.99
N ILE A 217 12.79 6.02 -5.82
CA ILE A 217 12.98 5.08 -6.93
C ILE A 217 12.49 3.69 -6.56
N VAL A 218 11.84 3.00 -7.50
CA VAL A 218 11.58 1.56 -7.44
C VAL A 218 12.63 0.84 -8.28
N PRO A 219 13.45 -0.06 -7.70
CA PRO A 219 14.44 -0.82 -8.44
C PRO A 219 13.83 -1.65 -9.59
N LYS A 220 14.60 -1.83 -10.66
CA LYS A 220 14.13 -2.45 -11.91
C LYS A 220 13.68 -3.91 -11.78
N GLU A 221 14.09 -4.62 -10.76
CA GLU A 221 13.63 -5.97 -10.46
C GLU A 221 12.15 -5.99 -10.08
N GLY A 222 11.55 -4.81 -9.83
CA GLY A 222 10.20 -4.66 -9.32
C GLY A 222 10.10 -4.81 -7.81
N SER A 223 8.91 -4.59 -7.29
CA SER A 223 8.65 -4.51 -5.87
C SER A 223 7.22 -4.95 -5.53
N ASN A 224 6.76 -4.68 -4.32
CA ASN A 224 5.35 -4.73 -3.97
C ASN A 224 4.61 -3.54 -4.62
N LEU A 225 3.51 -3.82 -5.31
CA LEU A 225 2.43 -2.90 -5.65
C LEU A 225 1.26 -3.25 -4.75
N TRP A 226 0.87 -2.36 -3.86
CA TRP A 226 -0.32 -2.54 -3.02
C TRP A 226 -1.48 -1.71 -3.55
N ILE A 227 -2.71 -2.24 -3.41
CA ILE A 227 -3.95 -1.60 -3.84
C ILE A 227 -4.97 -1.74 -2.71
N ASP A 228 -5.14 -0.67 -1.94
CA ASP A 228 -6.21 -0.62 -0.95
C ASP A 228 -7.55 -0.39 -1.64
N SER A 229 -8.55 -1.11 -1.21
CA SER A 229 -9.87 -1.05 -1.85
C SER A 229 -11.01 -1.08 -0.85
N TRP A 230 -12.08 -0.41 -1.22
CA TRP A 230 -13.36 -0.51 -0.53
C TRP A 230 -14.11 -1.77 -0.97
N PHE A 231 -14.81 -2.40 -0.03
CA PHE A 231 -15.72 -3.51 -0.30
C PHE A 231 -16.94 -3.49 0.60
N ILE A 232 -17.97 -4.27 0.25
CA ILE A 232 -19.19 -4.44 1.01
C ILE A 232 -19.15 -5.79 1.71
N PRO A 233 -18.98 -5.83 3.06
CA PRO A 233 -18.91 -7.09 3.80
C PRO A 233 -20.26 -7.81 3.86
N LYS A 234 -20.26 -9.11 4.16
CA LYS A 234 -21.48 -9.93 4.35
C LYS A 234 -22.39 -9.41 5.45
N THR A 235 -21.82 -8.77 6.47
CA THR A 235 -22.56 -8.20 7.59
C THR A 235 -23.38 -6.96 7.22
N CYS A 236 -23.16 -6.38 6.04
CA CYS A 236 -23.81 -5.15 5.58
C CYS A 236 -25.33 -5.21 5.73
N LYS A 237 -25.89 -4.20 6.38
CA LYS A 237 -27.33 -4.03 6.60
C LYS A 237 -27.96 -3.00 5.67
N ASN A 238 -27.19 -2.00 5.23
CA ASN A 238 -27.65 -0.95 4.33
C ASN A 238 -26.89 -1.01 3.00
N LYS A 239 -27.25 -1.97 2.14
CA LYS A 239 -26.57 -2.17 0.86
C LYS A 239 -26.74 -0.98 -0.09
N GLU A 240 -27.89 -0.33 -0.08
CA GLU A 240 -28.15 0.86 -0.92
C GLU A 240 -27.24 2.02 -0.49
N GLY A 241 -27.15 2.29 0.82
CA GLY A 241 -26.25 3.31 1.34
C GLY A 241 -24.77 2.99 1.12
N ALA A 242 -24.39 1.72 1.22
CA ALA A 242 -23.03 1.27 0.91
C ALA A 242 -22.67 1.52 -0.57
N GLN A 243 -23.56 1.14 -1.50
CA GLN A 243 -23.40 1.40 -2.95
C GLN A 243 -23.32 2.90 -3.25
N GLU A 244 -24.17 3.70 -2.62
CA GLU A 244 -24.18 5.16 -2.78
C GLU A 244 -22.84 5.75 -2.32
N PHE A 245 -22.31 5.32 -1.17
CA PHE A 245 -20.99 5.75 -0.68
C PHE A 245 -19.87 5.35 -1.65
N LEU A 246 -19.85 4.10 -2.13
CA LEU A 246 -18.84 3.65 -3.09
C LEU A 246 -18.89 4.43 -4.41
N ASN A 247 -20.08 4.76 -4.88
CA ASN A 247 -20.23 5.63 -6.07
C ASN A 247 -19.74 7.06 -5.78
N TYR A 248 -20.04 7.58 -4.59
CA TYR A 248 -19.68 8.94 -4.19
C TYR A 248 -18.17 9.16 -4.14
N ILE A 249 -17.42 8.24 -3.51
CA ILE A 249 -15.95 8.38 -3.40
C ILE A 249 -15.22 8.27 -4.75
N CYS A 250 -15.88 7.72 -5.79
CA CYS A 250 -15.35 7.70 -7.15
C CYS A 250 -15.63 9.00 -7.93
N SER A 251 -16.31 9.98 -7.35
CA SER A 251 -16.56 11.27 -8.00
C SER A 251 -15.37 12.23 -7.82
N ASP A 252 -15.28 13.23 -8.70
CA ASP A 252 -14.10 14.08 -8.84
C ASP A 252 -13.73 14.84 -7.55
N GLU A 253 -14.67 15.53 -6.91
CA GLU A 253 -14.42 16.37 -5.74
C GLU A 253 -14.02 15.53 -4.50
N PRO A 254 -14.77 14.50 -4.09
CA PRO A 254 -14.36 13.60 -3.01
C PRO A 254 -13.00 12.93 -3.23
N ALA A 255 -12.73 12.50 -4.45
CA ALA A 255 -11.44 11.87 -4.78
C ALA A 255 -10.28 12.86 -4.70
N GLN A 256 -10.48 14.11 -5.14
CA GLN A 256 -9.48 15.17 -5.06
C GLN A 256 -9.18 15.51 -3.60
N LEU A 257 -10.21 15.71 -2.75
CA LEU A 257 -10.04 16.02 -1.32
C LEU A 257 -9.29 14.89 -0.60
N ASN A 258 -9.65 13.64 -0.86
CA ASN A 258 -8.96 12.50 -0.29
C ASN A 258 -7.50 12.42 -0.74
N PHE A 259 -7.21 12.68 -2.02
CA PHE A 259 -5.83 12.73 -2.54
C PHE A 259 -5.01 13.82 -1.85
N GLU A 260 -5.54 15.04 -1.71
CA GLU A 260 -4.87 16.15 -1.05
C GLU A 260 -4.62 15.91 0.44
N TYR A 261 -5.44 15.09 1.08
CA TYR A 261 -5.29 14.72 2.48
C TYR A 261 -4.30 13.57 2.71
N VAL A 262 -4.35 12.53 1.85
CA VAL A 262 -3.59 11.28 2.05
C VAL A 262 -2.26 11.25 1.30
N TYR A 263 -2.18 11.92 0.15
CA TYR A 263 -1.01 12.00 -0.75
C TYR A 263 -0.58 10.66 -1.37
N TYR A 264 -1.41 9.64 -1.38
CA TYR A 264 -1.15 8.39 -2.10
C TYR A 264 -1.70 8.44 -3.52
N ALA A 265 -1.16 7.61 -4.41
CA ALA A 265 -1.61 7.52 -5.79
C ALA A 265 -3.12 7.23 -5.86
N SER A 266 -3.86 8.12 -6.52
CA SER A 266 -5.29 7.96 -6.72
C SER A 266 -5.59 7.18 -8.00
N PRO A 267 -6.51 6.22 -7.99
CA PRO A 267 -6.95 5.54 -9.20
C PRO A 267 -7.94 6.38 -10.02
N ILE A 268 -8.34 7.58 -9.56
CA ILE A 268 -9.33 8.41 -10.23
C ILE A 268 -8.68 9.29 -11.29
N GLN A 269 -9.11 9.14 -12.52
CA GLN A 269 -8.50 9.77 -13.69
C GLN A 269 -8.45 11.31 -13.60
N SER A 270 -9.52 11.95 -13.15
CA SER A 270 -9.58 13.42 -13.00
C SER A 270 -8.58 13.94 -11.98
N VAL A 271 -8.32 13.19 -10.90
CA VAL A 271 -7.30 13.57 -9.90
C VAL A 271 -5.93 13.59 -10.55
N ILE A 272 -5.58 12.56 -11.35
CA ILE A 272 -4.31 12.50 -12.07
C ILE A 272 -4.18 13.66 -13.07
N GLU A 273 -5.26 13.97 -13.79
CA GLU A 273 -5.29 15.03 -14.81
C GLU A 273 -5.17 16.44 -14.19
N ASN A 274 -5.70 16.65 -13.00
CA ASN A 274 -5.71 17.95 -12.31
C ASN A 274 -4.42 18.28 -11.53
N GLN A 275 -3.55 17.30 -11.31
CA GLN A 275 -2.25 17.53 -10.66
C GLN A 275 -1.41 18.56 -11.44
N ASP A 276 -0.59 19.30 -10.72
CA ASP A 276 0.43 20.16 -11.34
C ASP A 276 1.56 19.35 -12.01
N ALA A 277 2.46 20.04 -12.69
CA ALA A 277 3.52 19.37 -13.45
C ALA A 277 4.51 18.63 -12.54
N GLU A 278 4.81 19.16 -11.37
CA GLU A 278 5.75 18.57 -10.40
C GLU A 278 5.16 17.29 -9.79
N THR A 279 3.91 17.34 -9.36
CA THR A 279 3.20 16.17 -8.83
C THR A 279 3.05 15.06 -9.88
N LYS A 280 2.79 15.44 -11.15
CA LYS A 280 2.69 14.46 -12.26
C LYS A 280 4.00 13.74 -12.55
N GLU A 281 5.13 14.42 -12.39
CA GLU A 281 6.46 13.85 -12.60
C GLU A 281 6.99 13.09 -11.38
N ASN A 282 6.32 13.18 -10.24
CA ASN A 282 6.71 12.47 -9.02
C ASN A 282 6.33 10.98 -9.11
N GLU A 283 7.33 10.11 -9.29
CA GLU A 283 7.14 8.66 -9.43
C GLU A 283 6.63 7.98 -8.13
N ALA A 284 6.78 8.63 -6.98
CA ALA A 284 6.20 8.16 -5.73
C ALA A 284 4.67 8.31 -5.72
N ILE A 285 4.14 9.33 -6.40
CA ILE A 285 2.69 9.61 -6.51
C ILE A 285 2.12 8.99 -7.78
N ASN A 286 2.85 9.08 -8.91
CA ASN A 286 2.43 8.60 -10.22
C ASN A 286 3.45 7.60 -10.78
N PRO A 287 3.50 6.38 -10.25
CA PRO A 287 4.46 5.39 -10.71
C PRO A 287 4.25 5.06 -12.20
N PRO A 288 5.32 5.10 -13.03
CA PRO A 288 5.20 4.79 -14.45
C PRO A 288 4.69 3.38 -14.70
N SER A 289 3.80 3.21 -15.68
CA SER A 289 3.21 1.90 -16.01
C SER A 289 4.27 0.82 -16.33
N ASP A 290 5.43 1.21 -16.88
CA ASP A 290 6.52 0.26 -17.17
C ASP A 290 7.20 -0.25 -15.91
N MET A 291 7.28 0.57 -14.86
CA MET A 291 7.77 0.16 -13.54
C MET A 291 6.78 -0.82 -12.89
N LEU A 292 5.48 -0.50 -12.92
CA LEU A 292 4.43 -1.32 -12.32
C LEU A 292 4.35 -2.73 -12.92
N LYS A 293 4.72 -2.93 -14.19
CA LYS A 293 4.73 -4.27 -14.84
C LYS A 293 5.68 -5.27 -14.18
N ASN A 294 6.71 -4.79 -13.48
CA ASN A 294 7.67 -5.64 -12.77
C ASN A 294 7.29 -5.82 -11.29
N CYS A 295 6.30 -5.07 -10.80
CA CYS A 295 5.79 -5.19 -9.44
C CYS A 295 4.77 -6.34 -9.34
N GLU A 296 4.64 -6.86 -8.14
CA GLU A 296 3.65 -7.88 -7.81
C GLU A 296 2.77 -7.38 -6.65
N VAL A 297 1.51 -7.80 -6.67
CA VAL A 297 0.58 -7.57 -5.55
C VAL A 297 0.73 -8.73 -4.56
N TYR A 298 0.66 -8.44 -3.25
CA TYR A 298 0.67 -9.49 -2.24
C TYR A 298 -0.58 -10.38 -2.36
N ARG A 299 -0.34 -11.68 -2.17
CA ARG A 299 -1.39 -12.70 -2.06
C ARG A 299 -1.58 -13.08 -0.59
N ALA A 300 -2.78 -13.50 -0.28
CA ALA A 300 -3.06 -14.05 1.04
C ALA A 300 -2.16 -15.27 1.32
N LEU A 301 -1.45 -15.24 2.44
CA LEU A 301 -0.69 -16.39 2.93
C LEU A 301 -1.61 -17.30 3.73
N ASN A 302 -1.40 -18.60 3.66
CA ASN A 302 -1.97 -19.52 4.64
C ASN A 302 -1.24 -19.37 6.00
N ASP A 303 -1.80 -19.96 7.05
CA ASP A 303 -1.29 -19.80 8.42
C ASP A 303 0.13 -20.36 8.61
N ASP A 304 0.50 -21.44 7.89
CA ASP A 304 1.83 -22.05 7.96
C ASP A 304 2.88 -21.14 7.31
N ASP A 305 2.59 -20.60 6.12
CA ASP A 305 3.48 -19.68 5.42
C ASP A 305 3.63 -18.35 6.18
N ALA A 306 2.54 -17.78 6.71
CA ALA A 306 2.58 -16.59 7.56
C ALA A 306 3.44 -16.83 8.82
N THR A 307 3.31 -18.00 9.45
CA THR A 307 4.13 -18.40 10.60
C THR A 307 5.62 -18.51 10.23
N LEU A 308 5.93 -19.05 9.05
CA LEU A 308 7.32 -19.14 8.56
C LEU A 308 7.95 -17.76 8.40
N TYR A 309 7.30 -16.83 7.69
CA TYR A 309 7.78 -15.45 7.56
C TYR A 309 7.99 -14.77 8.91
N ASN A 310 7.02 -14.87 9.81
CA ASN A 310 7.13 -14.30 11.16
C ASN A 310 8.28 -14.91 11.96
N THR A 311 8.51 -16.21 11.85
CA THR A 311 9.61 -16.92 12.54
C THR A 311 10.97 -16.42 12.04
N LEU A 312 11.15 -16.29 10.72
CA LEU A 312 12.37 -15.78 10.12
C LEU A 312 12.61 -14.32 10.51
N TRP A 313 11.56 -13.50 10.51
CA TRP A 313 11.61 -12.10 10.94
C TRP A 313 12.02 -11.95 12.41
N GLN A 314 11.44 -12.74 13.30
CA GLN A 314 11.82 -12.74 14.72
C GLN A 314 13.28 -13.14 14.94
N ARG A 315 13.77 -14.11 14.17
CA ARG A 315 15.20 -14.48 14.20
C ARG A 315 16.07 -13.30 13.75
N LEU A 316 15.74 -12.63 12.65
CA LEU A 316 16.48 -11.46 12.16
C LEU A 316 16.56 -10.33 13.19
N LYS A 317 15.50 -10.11 13.96
CA LYS A 317 15.43 -9.04 14.97
C LYS A 317 16.05 -9.41 16.31
N SER A 318 16.40 -10.68 16.54
CA SER A 318 17.01 -11.17 17.79
C SER A 318 18.51 -11.40 17.71
N ASP A 319 19.10 -11.48 16.52
CA ASP A 319 20.53 -11.59 16.26
C ASP A 319 21.18 -10.20 16.14
#